data_acc03520289b4cdc4e80448b2087b36e
#
_entry.id   acc03520289b4cdc4e80448b2087b36e
#
_cell.length_a   1.000
_cell.length_b   1.000
_cell.length_c   1.000
_cell.angle_alpha   90.00
_cell.angle_beta   90.00
_cell.angle_gamma   90.00
#
_symmetry.space_group_name_H-M   'P 1'
#
loop_
_entity.id
_entity.type
_entity.pdbx_description
1 polymer ?
#
loop_
_entity_poly.entity_id
_entity_poly.type
_entity_poly.pdbx_seq_one_letter_code
_entity_poly.pdbx_strand_id
1 'polypeptide(L)'
;DALSAACRASASLIEGQAGSRSSAVSTAKTHFEGRFSRLFSDNASVQAADATNLVTALRDVATKVDALTEEARKEQTRRETGRKWKRDHDNRNWAEKTWDAIFGEDPVPIGPEAKPLPVSVPQPVTGKRETPAPGSETGSTAGMSSAAPADLRSFASTSQTINDALSGQPASLRGKYDTFT
;
A
#
# COMPACT_ATOMS: atom_id res chain seq x y z
N ASP A 1 11.92 2.79 -6.57
CA ASP A 1 11.37 4.09 -6.14
C ASP A 1 11.13 4.12 -4.61
N ALA A 2 11.28 5.32 -3.98
CA ALA A 2 11.18 5.45 -2.53
C ALA A 2 9.75 5.22 -2.02
N LEU A 3 8.73 5.59 -2.80
CA LEU A 3 7.32 5.37 -2.45
C LEU A 3 6.97 3.88 -2.52
N SER A 4 7.37 3.19 -3.59
CA SER A 4 7.10 1.76 -3.72
C SER A 4 7.78 0.93 -2.64
N ALA A 5 9.02 1.30 -2.28
CA ALA A 5 9.73 0.67 -1.17
C ALA A 5 9.03 0.90 0.18
N ALA A 6 8.55 2.13 0.45
CA ALA A 6 7.82 2.45 1.66
C ALA A 6 6.48 1.68 1.76
N CYS A 7 5.74 1.57 0.65
CA CYS A 7 4.52 0.77 0.60
C CYS A 7 4.79 -0.72 0.92
N ARG A 8 5.85 -1.30 0.35
CA ARG A 8 6.24 -2.68 0.65
C ARG A 8 6.67 -2.86 2.09
N ALA A 9 7.45 -1.93 2.64
CA ALA A 9 7.88 -1.96 4.04
C ALA A 9 6.69 -1.91 5.00
N SER A 10 5.72 -1.02 4.75
CA SER A 10 4.49 -0.93 5.54
C SER A 10 3.65 -2.21 5.44
N ALA A 11 3.52 -2.78 4.24
CA ALA A 11 2.84 -4.05 4.04
C ALA A 11 3.50 -5.19 4.82
N SER A 12 4.81 -5.31 4.76
CA SER A 12 5.58 -6.33 5.49
C SER A 12 5.49 -6.15 7.01
N LEU A 13 5.46 -4.91 7.50
CA LEU A 13 5.28 -4.62 8.92
C LEU A 13 3.90 -5.09 9.42
N ILE A 14 2.84 -4.78 8.69
CA ILE A 14 1.47 -5.21 9.02
C ILE A 14 1.37 -6.74 9.02
N GLU A 15 1.93 -7.38 8.01
CA GLU A 15 1.92 -8.84 7.85
C GLU A 15 2.74 -9.52 8.94
N GLY A 16 3.92 -9.01 9.28
CA GLY A 16 4.77 -9.52 10.36
C GLY A 16 4.11 -9.47 11.74
N GLN A 17 3.14 -8.58 11.94
CA GLN A 17 2.37 -8.47 13.18
C GLN A 17 1.18 -9.44 13.25
N ALA A 18 0.84 -10.16 12.18
CA ALA A 18 -0.34 -11.03 12.16
C ALA A 18 -0.31 -12.11 13.23
N GLY A 19 0.85 -12.74 13.45
CA GLY A 19 1.03 -13.75 14.50
C GLY A 19 0.81 -13.19 15.91
N SER A 20 1.38 -12.03 16.21
CA SER A 20 1.24 -11.38 17.51
C SER A 20 -0.22 -10.97 17.77
N ARG A 21 -0.93 -10.47 16.75
CA ARG A 21 -2.37 -10.15 16.85
C ARG A 21 -3.21 -11.41 17.13
N SER A 22 -2.97 -12.47 16.37
CA SER A 22 -3.68 -13.74 16.54
C SER A 22 -3.45 -14.33 17.93
N SER A 23 -2.19 -14.33 18.40
CA SER A 23 -1.85 -14.81 19.76
C SER A 23 -2.51 -13.97 20.85
N ALA A 24 -2.51 -12.64 20.72
CA ALA A 24 -3.15 -11.75 21.68
C ALA A 24 -4.66 -12.00 21.76
N VAL A 25 -5.33 -12.17 20.62
CA VAL A 25 -6.76 -12.52 20.55
C VAL A 25 -7.01 -13.89 21.20
N SER A 26 -6.18 -14.89 20.90
CA SER A 26 -6.30 -16.23 21.49
C SER A 26 -6.16 -16.19 23.02
N THR A 27 -5.16 -15.49 23.54
CA THR A 27 -4.96 -15.31 24.99
C THR A 27 -6.17 -14.64 25.63
N ALA A 28 -6.64 -13.54 25.06
CA ALA A 28 -7.83 -12.84 25.59
C ALA A 28 -9.08 -13.73 25.66
N LYS A 29 -9.20 -14.70 24.75
CA LYS A 29 -10.34 -15.62 24.68
C LYS A 29 -10.26 -16.81 25.62
N THR A 30 -9.11 -17.10 26.21
CA THR A 30 -8.92 -18.31 27.03
C THR A 30 -9.96 -18.44 28.16
N HIS A 31 -10.29 -17.32 28.81
CA HIS A 31 -11.27 -17.27 29.89
C HIS A 31 -12.39 -16.26 29.64
N PHE A 32 -12.62 -15.95 28.34
CA PHE A 32 -13.63 -14.99 27.93
C PHE A 32 -14.84 -15.73 27.34
N GLU A 33 -15.96 -15.70 28.03
CA GLU A 33 -17.17 -16.43 27.67
C GLU A 33 -18.36 -15.50 27.49
N GLY A 34 -19.42 -16.02 26.85
CA GLY A 34 -20.69 -15.34 26.70
C GLY A 34 -20.76 -14.48 25.43
N ARG A 35 -21.75 -13.57 25.39
CA ARG A 35 -22.08 -12.76 24.22
C ARG A 35 -20.91 -11.87 23.78
N PHE A 36 -20.25 -11.23 24.73
CA PHE A 36 -19.15 -10.30 24.41
C PHE A 36 -17.90 -11.01 23.90
N SER A 37 -17.68 -12.27 24.29
CA SER A 37 -16.61 -13.08 23.72
C SER A 37 -16.82 -13.34 22.22
N ARG A 38 -18.08 -13.61 21.82
CA ARG A 38 -18.41 -13.77 20.39
C ARG A 38 -18.20 -12.47 19.63
N LEU A 39 -18.76 -11.36 20.12
CA LEU A 39 -18.57 -10.03 19.52
C LEU A 39 -17.09 -9.66 19.39
N PHE A 40 -16.29 -9.95 20.41
CA PHE A 40 -14.85 -9.76 20.39
C PHE A 40 -14.18 -10.60 19.28
N SER A 41 -14.55 -11.87 19.15
CA SER A 41 -14.03 -12.77 18.12
C SER A 41 -14.38 -12.32 16.71
N ASP A 42 -15.63 -11.90 16.50
CA ASP A 42 -16.11 -11.44 15.19
C ASP A 42 -15.39 -10.17 14.78
N ASN A 43 -15.24 -9.20 15.70
CA ASN A 43 -14.48 -7.99 15.45
C ASN A 43 -12.97 -8.23 15.23
N ALA A 44 -12.38 -9.22 15.91
CA ALA A 44 -11.00 -9.63 15.68
C ALA A 44 -10.82 -10.24 14.28
N SER A 45 -11.78 -11.04 13.82
CA SER A 45 -11.78 -11.59 12.46
C SER A 45 -11.88 -10.50 11.40
N VAL A 46 -12.76 -9.52 11.61
CA VAL A 46 -12.86 -8.33 10.74
C VAL A 46 -11.54 -7.56 10.70
N GLN A 47 -10.90 -7.36 11.85
CA GLN A 47 -9.59 -6.68 11.92
C GLN A 47 -8.50 -7.44 11.14
N ALA A 48 -8.48 -8.77 11.23
CA ALA A 48 -7.52 -9.59 10.49
C ALA A 48 -7.74 -9.50 8.97
N ALA A 49 -8.99 -9.51 8.53
CA ALA A 49 -9.34 -9.33 7.12
C ALA A 49 -8.97 -7.93 6.62
N ASP A 50 -9.26 -6.88 7.40
CA ASP A 50 -8.88 -5.50 7.09
C ASP A 50 -7.36 -5.34 6.93
N ALA A 51 -6.58 -5.97 7.81
CA ALA A 51 -5.12 -5.97 7.72
C ALA A 51 -4.63 -6.63 6.43
N THR A 52 -5.21 -7.76 6.04
CA THR A 52 -4.89 -8.46 4.79
C THR A 52 -5.24 -7.62 3.57
N ASN A 53 -6.41 -6.99 3.56
CA ASN A 53 -6.85 -6.11 2.48
C ASN A 53 -5.91 -4.90 2.34
N LEU A 54 -5.47 -4.31 3.45
CA LEU A 54 -4.52 -3.20 3.45
C LEU A 54 -3.15 -3.62 2.92
N VAL A 55 -2.64 -4.78 3.32
CA VAL A 55 -1.38 -5.34 2.78
C VAL A 55 -1.46 -5.51 1.26
N THR A 56 -2.56 -6.07 0.77
CA THR A 56 -2.80 -6.25 -0.66
C THR A 56 -2.83 -4.91 -1.40
N ALA A 57 -3.57 -3.93 -0.87
CA ALA A 57 -3.64 -2.59 -1.45
C ALA A 57 -2.28 -1.89 -1.50
N LEU A 58 -1.49 -1.96 -0.43
CA LEU A 58 -0.15 -1.37 -0.38
C LEU A 58 0.80 -2.01 -1.40
N ARG A 59 0.75 -3.33 -1.58
CA ARG A 59 1.56 -4.03 -2.58
C ARG A 59 1.14 -3.70 -4.01
N ASP A 60 -0.16 -3.53 -4.25
CA ASP A 60 -0.67 -3.12 -5.56
C ASP A 60 -0.25 -1.68 -5.89
N VAL A 61 -0.35 -0.75 -4.94
CA VAL A 61 0.20 0.61 -5.09
C VAL A 61 1.69 0.57 -5.42
N ALA A 62 2.48 -0.22 -4.69
CA ALA A 62 3.92 -0.34 -4.95
C ALA A 62 4.21 -0.81 -6.38
N THR A 63 3.47 -1.79 -6.88
CA THR A 63 3.60 -2.31 -8.24
C THR A 63 3.25 -1.24 -9.29
N LYS A 64 2.19 -0.48 -9.07
CA LYS A 64 1.78 0.61 -9.97
C LYS A 64 2.79 1.74 -9.99
N VAL A 65 3.35 2.12 -8.84
CA VAL A 65 4.41 3.13 -8.74
C VAL A 65 5.66 2.69 -9.50
N ASP A 66 6.07 1.43 -9.40
CA ASP A 66 7.22 0.93 -10.15
C ASP A 66 6.96 0.94 -11.66
N ALA A 67 5.76 0.58 -12.10
CA ALA A 67 5.39 0.63 -13.50
C ALA A 67 5.41 2.07 -14.05
N LEU A 68 4.88 3.04 -13.29
CA LEU A 68 4.95 4.46 -13.65
C LEU A 68 6.38 4.97 -13.75
N THR A 69 7.23 4.61 -12.79
CA THR A 69 8.64 4.99 -12.77
C THR A 69 9.37 4.43 -14.00
N GLU A 70 9.07 3.20 -14.38
CA GLU A 70 9.65 2.56 -15.57
C GLU A 70 9.22 3.26 -16.86
N GLU A 71 7.94 3.57 -17.00
CA GLU A 71 7.44 4.31 -18.18
C GLU A 71 8.02 5.74 -18.25
N ALA A 72 8.14 6.42 -17.11
CA ALA A 72 8.79 7.74 -17.05
C ALA A 72 10.25 7.68 -17.49
N ARG A 73 11.00 6.64 -17.09
CA ARG A 73 12.40 6.43 -17.55
C ARG A 73 12.49 6.15 -19.04
N LYS A 74 11.60 5.33 -19.60
CA LYS A 74 11.53 5.08 -21.04
C LYS A 74 11.28 6.36 -21.80
N GLU A 75 10.32 7.17 -21.34
CA GLU A 75 10.02 8.45 -21.97
C GLU A 75 11.19 9.44 -21.87
N GLN A 76 11.88 9.49 -20.73
CA GLN A 76 13.08 10.30 -20.58
C GLN A 76 14.17 9.88 -21.59
N THR A 77 14.45 8.58 -21.69
CA THR A 77 15.42 8.03 -22.65
C THR A 77 15.02 8.38 -24.09
N ARG A 78 13.73 8.25 -24.42
CA ARG A 78 13.21 8.62 -25.74
C ARG A 78 13.49 10.10 -26.06
N ARG A 79 13.18 10.99 -25.11
CA ARG A 79 13.42 12.42 -25.26
C ARG A 79 14.91 12.78 -25.36
N GLU A 80 15.75 12.09 -24.60
CA GLU A 80 17.21 12.27 -24.66
C GLU A 80 17.79 11.82 -26.00
N THR A 81 17.35 10.68 -26.52
CA THR A 81 17.70 10.17 -27.84
C THR A 81 17.31 11.17 -28.93
N GLY A 82 16.09 11.70 -28.88
CA GLY A 82 15.64 12.71 -29.85
C GLY A 82 16.44 14.01 -29.77
N ARG A 83 16.75 14.48 -28.56
CA ARG A 83 17.61 15.67 -28.37
C ARG A 83 19.03 15.46 -28.87
N LYS A 84 19.60 14.26 -28.63
CA LYS A 84 20.92 13.90 -29.14
C LYS A 84 20.92 13.85 -30.65
N TRP A 85 19.98 13.14 -31.25
CA TRP A 85 19.85 13.08 -32.72
C TRP A 85 19.75 14.48 -33.34
N LYS A 86 18.89 15.35 -32.78
CA LYS A 86 18.74 16.72 -33.27
C LYS A 86 20.05 17.51 -33.20
N ARG A 87 20.79 17.44 -32.07
CA ARG A 87 22.10 18.13 -31.97
C ARG A 87 23.10 17.60 -32.99
N ASP A 88 23.16 16.28 -33.16
CA ASP A 88 24.09 15.65 -34.09
C ASP A 88 23.74 16.02 -35.54
N HIS A 89 22.46 16.08 -35.87
CA HIS A 89 21.95 16.50 -37.15
C HIS A 89 22.18 17.99 -37.42
N ASP A 90 21.94 18.86 -36.45
CA ASP A 90 22.18 20.30 -36.59
C ASP A 90 23.70 20.64 -36.78
N ASN A 91 24.59 19.81 -36.20
CA ASN A 91 26.03 19.96 -36.26
C ASN A 91 26.68 19.33 -37.53
N ARG A 92 25.90 18.66 -38.39
CA ARG A 92 26.42 18.10 -39.65
C ARG A 92 27.06 19.16 -40.54
N ASN A 93 28.14 18.75 -41.22
CA ASN A 93 28.83 19.64 -42.18
C ASN A 93 27.99 19.79 -43.46
N TRP A 94 28.38 20.72 -44.32
CA TRP A 94 27.64 21.03 -45.55
C TRP A 94 27.59 19.84 -46.54
N ALA A 95 28.60 18.98 -46.57
CA ALA A 95 28.65 17.84 -47.48
C ALA A 95 27.61 16.75 -47.03
N GLU A 96 27.48 16.53 -45.72
CA GLU A 96 26.46 15.63 -45.15
C GLU A 96 25.05 16.16 -45.38
N LYS A 97 24.81 17.47 -45.22
CA LYS A 97 23.53 18.12 -45.52
C LYS A 97 23.16 18.04 -46.99
N THR A 98 24.15 18.12 -47.89
CA THR A 98 23.93 17.97 -49.34
C THR A 98 23.56 16.51 -49.67
N TRP A 99 24.18 15.53 -49.01
CA TRP A 99 23.88 14.12 -49.19
C TRP A 99 22.44 13.79 -48.73
N ASP A 100 22.02 14.31 -47.58
CA ASP A 100 20.65 14.18 -47.06
C ASP A 100 19.60 14.77 -48.00
N ALA A 101 19.92 15.90 -48.65
CA ALA A 101 19.05 16.54 -49.64
C ALA A 101 18.87 15.71 -50.93
N ILE A 102 19.83 14.86 -51.28
CA ILE A 102 19.80 14.01 -52.47
C ILE A 102 19.16 12.67 -52.20
N PHE A 103 19.42 12.05 -51.03
CA PHE A 103 19.05 10.69 -50.69
C PHE A 103 17.94 10.59 -49.62
N GLY A 104 17.49 11.72 -49.07
CA GLY A 104 16.51 11.81 -48.00
C GLY A 104 17.16 11.86 -46.61
N GLU A 105 16.52 12.54 -45.70
CA GLU A 105 16.94 12.58 -44.27
C GLU A 105 16.74 11.24 -43.59
N ASP A 106 17.70 10.83 -42.76
CA ASP A 106 17.53 9.69 -41.87
C ASP A 106 16.33 9.90 -40.95
N PRO A 107 15.41 8.93 -40.82
CA PRO A 107 14.26 9.06 -39.94
C PRO A 107 14.72 9.26 -38.49
N VAL A 108 14.03 10.16 -37.78
CA VAL A 108 14.32 10.42 -36.37
C VAL A 108 14.14 9.10 -35.57
N PRO A 109 15.19 8.60 -34.91
CA PRO A 109 15.12 7.31 -34.19
C PRO A 109 14.39 7.46 -32.86
N ILE A 110 13.23 8.09 -32.88
CA ILE A 110 12.40 8.26 -31.69
C ILE A 110 11.30 7.21 -31.74
N GLY A 111 11.37 6.25 -30.80
CA GLY A 111 10.29 5.25 -30.61
C GLY A 111 8.94 5.91 -30.31
N PRO A 112 7.85 5.12 -30.29
CA PRO A 112 6.51 5.63 -30.01
C PRO A 112 6.47 6.31 -28.63
N GLU A 113 5.61 7.31 -28.50
CA GLU A 113 5.38 8.02 -27.24
C GLU A 113 4.87 7.07 -26.15
N ALA A 114 5.33 7.26 -24.90
CA ALA A 114 4.86 6.47 -23.78
C ALA A 114 3.34 6.63 -23.62
N LYS A 115 2.65 5.52 -23.49
CA LYS A 115 1.20 5.55 -23.25
C LYS A 115 0.93 5.89 -21.79
N PRO A 116 0.00 6.83 -21.50
CA PRO A 116 -0.42 7.07 -20.13
C PRO A 116 -0.95 5.77 -19.50
N LEU A 117 -0.37 5.38 -18.36
CA LEU A 117 -0.88 4.26 -17.59
C LEU A 117 -2.10 4.72 -16.78
N PRO A 118 -3.23 4.01 -16.84
CA PRO A 118 -4.37 4.31 -15.98
C PRO A 118 -3.99 4.03 -14.53
N VAL A 119 -3.91 5.08 -13.71
CA VAL A 119 -3.62 4.97 -12.28
C VAL A 119 -4.93 4.97 -11.52
N SER A 120 -5.32 3.81 -11.02
CA SER A 120 -6.36 3.70 -9.99
C SER A 120 -5.68 3.33 -8.67
N VAL A 121 -5.88 4.13 -7.64
CA VAL A 121 -5.44 3.78 -6.28
C VAL A 121 -6.46 2.81 -5.70
N PRO A 122 -6.05 1.57 -5.34
CA PRO A 122 -6.98 0.63 -4.74
C PRO A 122 -7.43 1.16 -3.38
N GLN A 123 -8.74 1.16 -3.15
CA GLN A 123 -9.32 1.47 -1.84
C GLN A 123 -9.38 0.17 -1.04
N PRO A 124 -8.69 0.06 0.10
CA PRO A 124 -8.82 -1.12 0.94
C PRO A 124 -10.25 -1.22 1.45
N VAL A 125 -10.85 -2.39 1.26
CA VAL A 125 -12.18 -2.67 1.79
C VAL A 125 -12.06 -2.88 3.29
N THR A 126 -12.81 -2.11 4.08
CA THR A 126 -12.89 -2.26 5.53
C THR A 126 -14.19 -2.93 5.93
N GLY A 127 -14.10 -3.91 6.83
CA GLY A 127 -15.25 -4.61 7.37
C GLY A 127 -15.99 -3.77 8.41
N LYS A 128 -17.31 -4.00 8.52
CA LYS A 128 -18.11 -3.38 9.55
C LYS A 128 -17.87 -4.10 10.89
N ARG A 129 -17.46 -3.33 11.90
CA ARG A 129 -17.39 -3.84 13.28
C ARG A 129 -18.73 -3.69 13.97
N GLU A 130 -19.09 -4.70 14.75
CA GLU A 130 -20.28 -4.63 15.57
C GLU A 130 -19.97 -3.98 16.92
N THR A 131 -20.91 -3.19 17.41
CA THR A 131 -20.87 -2.59 18.76
C THR A 131 -21.98 -3.20 19.62
N PRO A 132 -21.77 -3.33 20.96
CA PRO A 132 -22.84 -3.75 21.85
C PRO A 132 -24.02 -2.80 21.74
N ALA A 133 -25.23 -3.35 21.63
CA ALA A 133 -26.43 -2.53 21.66
C ALA A 133 -26.61 -1.93 23.07
N PRO A 134 -26.87 -0.61 23.19
CA PRO A 134 -27.20 -0.02 24.49
C PRO A 134 -28.40 -0.69 25.10
N GLY A 135 -28.35 -0.99 26.39
CA GLY A 135 -29.48 -1.59 27.12
C GLY A 135 -29.67 -3.11 26.98
N SER A 136 -28.78 -3.81 26.27
CA SER A 136 -28.83 -5.28 26.18
C SER A 136 -28.40 -6.02 27.47
N GLU A 137 -28.15 -5.29 28.54
CA GLU A 137 -27.61 -5.79 29.80
C GLU A 137 -28.71 -6.19 30.83
N THR A 138 -29.97 -6.00 30.48
CA THR A 138 -31.06 -6.28 31.41
C THR A 138 -31.49 -7.75 31.38
N GLY A 139 -30.99 -8.49 32.35
CA GLY A 139 -31.86 -9.41 33.06
C GLY A 139 -32.01 -10.84 32.58
N SER A 140 -30.96 -11.49 32.03
CA SER A 140 -30.93 -12.95 31.95
C SER A 140 -29.51 -13.45 32.17
N THR A 141 -29.33 -14.47 32.99
CA THR A 141 -28.05 -15.20 33.17
C THR A 141 -27.49 -15.71 31.84
N ALA A 142 -28.32 -15.88 30.83
CA ALA A 142 -27.92 -16.21 29.46
C ALA A 142 -27.17 -15.06 28.71
N GLY A 143 -27.20 -13.85 29.24
CA GLY A 143 -26.50 -12.68 28.68
C GLY A 143 -25.23 -12.29 29.42
N MET A 144 -24.84 -12.96 30.47
CA MET A 144 -23.62 -12.66 31.22
C MET A 144 -22.38 -13.06 30.42
N SER A 145 -21.36 -12.24 30.51
CA SER A 145 -20.03 -12.52 29.98
C SER A 145 -19.04 -12.54 31.14
N SER A 146 -18.12 -13.48 31.11
CA SER A 146 -17.00 -13.56 32.04
C SER A 146 -15.68 -13.42 31.28
N ALA A 147 -14.71 -12.81 31.91
CA ALA A 147 -13.36 -12.67 31.34
C ALA A 147 -12.33 -12.61 32.45
N ALA A 148 -11.13 -13.12 32.20
CA ALA A 148 -9.99 -12.88 33.08
C ALA A 148 -9.40 -11.47 32.79
N PRO A 149 -9.41 -10.56 33.79
CA PRO A 149 -8.91 -9.20 33.59
C PRO A 149 -7.43 -9.14 33.16
N ALA A 150 -6.61 -10.11 33.59
CA ALA A 150 -5.22 -10.22 33.23
C ALA A 150 -5.03 -10.46 31.70
N ASP A 151 -5.84 -11.37 31.15
CA ASP A 151 -5.79 -11.72 29.73
C ASP A 151 -6.22 -10.54 28.85
N LEU A 152 -7.25 -9.81 29.25
CA LEU A 152 -7.70 -8.60 28.56
C LEU A 152 -6.66 -7.46 28.64
N ARG A 153 -5.97 -7.29 29.78
CA ARG A 153 -4.87 -6.31 29.89
C ARG A 153 -3.70 -6.69 29.01
N SER A 154 -3.34 -7.97 28.94
CA SER A 154 -2.29 -8.48 28.04
C SER A 154 -2.65 -8.20 26.58
N PHE A 155 -3.88 -8.46 26.17
CA PHE A 155 -4.39 -8.10 24.84
C PHE A 155 -4.27 -6.60 24.58
N ALA A 156 -4.71 -5.76 25.52
CA ALA A 156 -4.65 -4.32 25.36
C ALA A 156 -3.20 -3.82 25.20
N SER A 157 -2.27 -4.30 26.02
CA SER A 157 -0.85 -3.96 25.96
C SER A 157 -0.22 -4.38 24.64
N THR A 158 -0.47 -5.61 24.17
CA THR A 158 0.03 -6.10 22.88
C THR A 158 -0.55 -5.28 21.73
N SER A 159 -1.85 -4.97 21.77
CA SER A 159 -2.52 -4.15 20.76
C SER A 159 -1.94 -2.74 20.70
N GLN A 160 -1.62 -2.14 21.85
CA GLN A 160 -0.96 -0.85 21.93
C GLN A 160 0.42 -0.90 21.26
N THR A 161 1.27 -1.85 21.61
CA THR A 161 2.59 -2.03 21.00
C THR A 161 2.52 -2.15 19.47
N ILE A 162 1.55 -2.92 18.96
CA ILE A 162 1.30 -3.08 17.53
C ILE A 162 0.88 -1.74 16.89
N ASN A 163 -0.01 -1.00 17.52
CA ASN A 163 -0.46 0.30 17.03
C ASN A 163 0.66 1.34 17.03
N ASP A 164 1.47 1.38 18.09
CA ASP A 164 2.61 2.29 18.21
C ASP A 164 3.63 2.05 17.09
N ALA A 165 3.91 0.80 16.75
CA ALA A 165 4.78 0.45 15.64
C ALA A 165 4.25 0.89 14.25
N LEU A 166 2.93 1.06 14.12
CA LEU A 166 2.29 1.53 12.88
C LEU A 166 2.08 3.05 12.85
N SER A 167 2.16 3.74 13.96
CA SER A 167 1.75 5.15 14.11
C SER A 167 2.48 6.11 13.16
N GLY A 168 3.75 5.83 12.85
CA GLY A 168 4.55 6.64 11.92
C GLY A 168 4.36 6.35 10.44
N GLN A 169 3.71 5.22 10.09
CA GLN A 169 3.60 4.77 8.69
C GLN A 169 2.78 5.73 7.81
N PRO A 170 1.63 6.27 8.23
CA PRO A 170 0.85 7.19 7.40
C PRO A 170 1.62 8.45 7.02
N ALA A 171 2.33 9.06 7.99
CA ALA A 171 3.14 10.25 7.74
C ALA A 171 4.32 9.95 6.80
N SER A 172 4.99 8.81 6.99
CA SER A 172 6.08 8.37 6.13
C SER A 172 5.61 8.14 4.69
N LEU A 173 4.49 7.43 4.49
CA LEU A 173 3.91 7.20 3.17
C LEU A 173 3.51 8.50 2.49
N ARG A 174 2.85 9.41 3.22
CA ARG A 174 2.47 10.72 2.69
C ARG A 174 3.69 11.53 2.25
N GLY A 175 4.73 11.62 3.09
CA GLY A 175 5.95 12.34 2.72
C GLY A 175 6.64 11.75 1.48
N LYS A 176 6.59 10.43 1.27
CA LYS A 176 7.10 9.81 0.04
C LYS A 176 6.20 10.06 -1.17
N TYR A 177 4.89 10.09 -0.98
CA TYR A 177 3.94 10.45 -2.03
C TYR A 177 4.14 11.90 -2.49
N ASP A 178 4.25 12.85 -1.55
CA ASP A 178 4.43 14.27 -1.85
C ASP A 178 5.75 14.55 -2.61
N THR A 179 6.76 13.66 -2.46
CA THR A 179 8.04 13.76 -3.20
C THR A 179 8.04 12.98 -4.52
N PHE A 180 7.06 12.14 -4.77
CA PHE A 180 6.91 11.38 -6.01
C PHE A 180 6.26 12.20 -7.13
N THR A 181 5.40 13.14 -6.77
CA THR A 181 4.73 14.07 -7.69
C THR A 181 5.64 15.23 -8.07
#